data_68bc8d81188d3c3cd4c6fa076ac8652a
#
_entry.id   68bc8d81188d3c3cd4c6fa076ac8652a
#
_cell.length_a   1.000
_cell.length_b   1.000
_cell.length_c   1.000
_cell.angle_alpha   90.00
_cell.angle_beta   90.00
_cell.angle_gamma   90.00
#
_symmetry.space_group_name_H-M   'P 1'
#
loop_
_entity.id
_entity.type
_entity.pdbx_description
1 polymer ?
#
loop_
_entity_poly.entity_id
_entity_poly.type
_entity_poly.pdbx_seq_one_letter_code
_entity_poly.pdbx_strand_id
1 'polypeptide(L)'
;RKYINYYGVKCGNNVVIFTNNDDAYETAISLHNKGVKIEAIVDIRSRSDGDLPKKCNELGIKILWKNTIVYTEGYKKINKVHVMELSNDNSSTIRNKLKINCDLLCVSGGYTPAVHLFTQSGGKLTFNEEKYYFHPKSTSLSQISVGSCNGTFSLKKIIEETQTKTNEFLNLTHNNQYNITESKSGNFENIWL
;
A
#
# COMPACT_ATOMS: atom_id res chain seq x y z
N ARG A 1 -7.41 -4.29 7.84
CA ARG A 1 -7.51 -5.74 7.56
C ARG A 1 -7.41 -6.59 8.83
N LYS A 2 -6.40 -6.36 9.70
CA LYS A 2 -6.19 -7.18 10.91
C LYS A 2 -7.41 -7.22 11.84
N TYR A 3 -8.03 -6.08 12.12
CA TYR A 3 -9.22 -6.03 13.00
C TYR A 3 -10.36 -6.89 12.47
N ILE A 4 -10.69 -6.81 11.19
CA ILE A 4 -11.82 -7.56 10.64
C ILE A 4 -11.51 -9.02 10.36
N ASN A 5 -10.30 -9.35 9.86
CA ASN A 5 -9.96 -10.71 9.46
C ASN A 5 -9.46 -11.58 10.61
N TYR A 6 -8.75 -10.99 11.58
CA TYR A 6 -8.17 -11.74 12.70
C TYR A 6 -9.01 -11.65 13.98
N TYR A 7 -9.49 -10.43 14.29
CA TYR A 7 -10.25 -10.21 15.54
C TYR A 7 -11.78 -10.21 15.33
N GLY A 8 -12.28 -10.24 14.11
CA GLY A 8 -13.71 -10.15 13.82
C GLY A 8 -14.35 -8.81 14.21
N VAL A 9 -13.54 -7.76 14.38
CA VAL A 9 -14.00 -6.44 14.82
C VAL A 9 -14.30 -5.55 13.61
N LYS A 10 -15.52 -5.03 13.57
CA LYS A 10 -16.00 -4.07 12.58
C LYS A 10 -15.76 -2.64 13.09
N CYS A 11 -14.78 -1.94 12.49
CA CYS A 11 -14.37 -0.61 12.93
C CYS A 11 -15.30 0.52 12.46
N GLY A 12 -16.16 0.28 11.50
CA GLY A 12 -17.13 1.22 10.96
C GLY A 12 -18.13 0.52 10.03
N ASN A 13 -19.18 1.21 9.64
CA ASN A 13 -20.25 0.71 8.78
C ASN A 13 -20.21 1.29 7.37
N ASN A 14 -19.80 2.56 7.25
CA ASN A 14 -19.72 3.30 6.00
C ASN A 14 -18.28 3.75 5.80
N VAL A 15 -17.55 3.08 4.91
CA VAL A 15 -16.11 3.20 4.80
C VAL A 15 -15.71 3.92 3.52
N VAL A 16 -14.81 4.88 3.66
CA VAL A 16 -14.03 5.42 2.53
C VAL A 16 -12.60 4.89 2.66
N ILE A 17 -12.02 4.48 1.55
CA ILE A 17 -10.63 4.01 1.47
C ILE A 17 -9.84 5.00 0.62
N PHE A 18 -8.70 5.47 1.13
CA PHE A 18 -7.79 6.36 0.42
C PHE A 18 -6.48 5.63 0.14
N THR A 19 -6.03 5.64 -1.12
CA THR A 19 -4.88 4.84 -1.53
C THR A 19 -4.10 5.40 -2.72
N ASN A 20 -2.88 4.89 -2.90
CA ASN A 20 -2.00 5.07 -4.05
C ASN A 20 -1.48 3.72 -4.59
N ASN A 21 -2.04 2.60 -4.12
CA ASN A 21 -1.57 1.25 -4.46
C ASN A 21 -2.72 0.25 -4.46
N ASP A 22 -2.48 -0.97 -4.95
CA ASP A 22 -3.53 -1.98 -5.10
C ASP A 22 -3.87 -2.75 -3.81
N ASP A 23 -3.03 -2.74 -2.79
CA ASP A 23 -3.27 -3.46 -1.53
C ASP A 23 -4.54 -3.03 -0.78
N ALA A 24 -4.88 -1.75 -0.90
CA ALA A 24 -6.08 -1.20 -0.30
C ALA A 24 -7.36 -1.82 -0.86
N TYR A 25 -7.33 -2.24 -2.11
CA TYR A 25 -8.48 -2.90 -2.77
C TYR A 25 -8.77 -4.27 -2.16
N GLU A 26 -7.75 -5.00 -1.74
CA GLU A 26 -7.96 -6.25 -0.99
C GLU A 26 -8.64 -6.00 0.36
N THR A 27 -8.33 -4.87 1.00
CA THR A 27 -9.02 -4.43 2.21
C THR A 27 -10.49 -4.09 1.92
N ALA A 28 -10.78 -3.40 0.79
CA ALA A 28 -12.14 -3.10 0.36
C ALA A 28 -12.94 -4.38 0.14
N ILE A 29 -12.39 -5.36 -0.59
CA ILE A 29 -13.03 -6.65 -0.84
C ILE A 29 -13.29 -7.40 0.49
N SER A 30 -12.31 -7.42 1.40
CA SER A 30 -12.45 -8.07 2.70
C SER A 30 -13.56 -7.44 3.56
N LEU A 31 -13.66 -6.12 3.56
CA LEU A 31 -14.72 -5.38 4.27
C LEU A 31 -16.09 -5.63 3.62
N HIS A 32 -16.18 -5.54 2.30
CA HIS A 32 -17.41 -5.78 1.53
C HIS A 32 -17.97 -7.18 1.80
N ASN A 33 -17.12 -8.22 1.76
CA ASN A 33 -17.51 -9.61 2.03
C ASN A 33 -18.00 -9.85 3.47
N LYS A 34 -17.72 -8.92 4.39
CA LYS A 34 -18.21 -8.92 5.77
C LYS A 34 -19.41 -7.98 5.99
N GLY A 35 -20.05 -7.54 4.93
CA GLY A 35 -21.22 -6.69 4.97
C GLY A 35 -20.97 -5.25 5.45
N VAL A 36 -19.74 -4.75 5.25
CA VAL A 36 -19.41 -3.32 5.46
C VAL A 36 -19.63 -2.58 4.16
N LYS A 37 -20.35 -1.45 4.22
CA LYS A 37 -20.60 -0.62 3.04
C LYS A 37 -19.34 0.18 2.69
N ILE A 38 -18.83 0.00 1.47
CA ILE A 38 -17.77 0.82 0.92
C ILE A 38 -18.41 1.96 0.13
N GLU A 39 -18.30 3.18 0.62
CA GLU A 39 -18.88 4.36 -0.02
C GLU A 39 -18.08 4.76 -1.27
N ALA A 40 -16.76 4.72 -1.16
CA ALA A 40 -15.84 4.89 -2.28
C ALA A 40 -14.42 4.44 -1.93
N ILE A 41 -13.65 4.09 -2.97
CA ILE A 41 -12.20 4.06 -2.95
C ILE A 41 -11.73 5.33 -3.65
N VAL A 42 -10.92 6.14 -2.97
CA VAL A 42 -10.31 7.36 -3.50
C VAL A 42 -8.86 7.02 -3.82
N ASP A 43 -8.52 6.99 -5.10
CA ASP A 43 -7.20 6.62 -5.58
C ASP A 43 -6.55 7.80 -6.30
N ILE A 44 -5.34 8.15 -5.93
CA ILE A 44 -4.60 9.27 -6.53
C ILE A 44 -4.13 8.97 -7.94
N ARG A 45 -3.99 7.70 -8.29
CA ARG A 45 -3.57 7.26 -9.63
C ARG A 45 -4.64 7.58 -10.65
N SER A 46 -4.23 7.86 -11.88
CA SER A 46 -5.15 8.07 -13.00
C SER A 46 -5.91 6.79 -13.37
N ARG A 47 -5.29 5.64 -13.22
CA ARG A 47 -5.86 4.30 -13.41
C ARG A 47 -4.91 3.22 -12.90
N SER A 48 -5.46 2.07 -12.52
CA SER A 48 -4.70 0.84 -12.31
C SER A 48 -5.29 -0.30 -13.14
N ASP A 49 -4.43 -1.04 -13.84
CA ASP A 49 -4.79 -2.24 -14.60
C ASP A 49 -4.64 -3.53 -13.78
N GLY A 50 -4.47 -3.40 -12.46
CA GLY A 50 -4.40 -4.53 -11.53
C GLY A 50 -5.70 -5.33 -11.48
N ASP A 51 -5.60 -6.58 -11.03
CA ASP A 51 -6.77 -7.47 -10.93
C ASP A 51 -7.70 -7.09 -9.77
N LEU A 52 -7.15 -6.52 -8.69
CA LEU A 52 -7.94 -6.12 -7.52
C LEU A 52 -8.88 -4.93 -7.79
N PRO A 53 -8.47 -3.84 -8.47
CA PRO A 53 -9.37 -2.80 -8.91
C PRO A 53 -10.50 -3.29 -9.81
N LYS A 54 -10.21 -4.21 -10.75
CA LYS A 54 -11.23 -4.83 -11.61
C LYS A 54 -12.27 -5.57 -10.78
N LYS A 55 -11.81 -6.39 -9.82
CA LYS A 55 -12.70 -7.13 -8.92
C LYS A 55 -13.55 -6.21 -8.05
N CYS A 56 -13.02 -5.08 -7.60
CA CYS A 56 -13.83 -4.07 -6.87
C CYS A 56 -14.93 -3.47 -7.75
N ASN A 57 -14.63 -3.19 -9.03
CA ASN A 57 -15.64 -2.70 -9.99
C ASN A 57 -16.73 -3.75 -10.23
N GLU A 58 -16.38 -5.04 -10.35
CA GLU A 58 -17.34 -6.15 -10.47
C GLU A 58 -18.28 -6.27 -9.25
N LEU A 59 -17.75 -5.97 -8.07
CA LEU A 59 -18.53 -5.90 -6.81
C LEU A 59 -19.38 -4.62 -6.67
N GLY A 60 -19.36 -3.72 -7.66
CA GLY A 60 -20.07 -2.46 -7.64
C GLY A 60 -19.49 -1.41 -6.69
N ILE A 61 -18.25 -1.56 -6.25
CA ILE A 61 -17.55 -0.60 -5.39
C ILE A 61 -17.09 0.59 -6.25
N LYS A 62 -17.55 1.79 -5.88
CA LYS A 62 -17.18 3.03 -6.58
C LYS A 62 -15.71 3.37 -6.40
N ILE A 63 -14.98 3.59 -7.49
CA ILE A 63 -13.59 4.04 -7.48
C ILE A 63 -13.52 5.45 -8.06
N LEU A 64 -12.90 6.36 -7.31
CA LEU A 64 -12.65 7.74 -7.71
C LEU A 64 -11.16 7.85 -8.06
N TRP A 65 -10.84 7.66 -9.32
CA TRP A 65 -9.49 7.79 -9.86
C TRP A 65 -9.06 9.25 -9.90
N LYS A 66 -7.77 9.49 -9.70
CA LYS A 66 -7.15 10.81 -9.76
C LYS A 66 -7.76 11.80 -8.78
N ASN A 67 -8.13 11.29 -7.61
CA ASN A 67 -8.73 12.06 -6.54
C ASN A 67 -7.93 11.93 -5.24
N THR A 68 -8.01 12.97 -4.42
CA THR A 68 -7.39 13.01 -3.09
C THR A 68 -8.38 13.45 -2.04
N ILE A 69 -8.11 13.13 -0.77
CA ILE A 69 -8.87 13.61 0.38
C ILE A 69 -8.19 14.84 0.93
N VAL A 70 -8.87 15.98 0.87
CA VAL A 70 -8.32 17.28 1.32
C VAL A 70 -8.75 17.68 2.72
N TYR A 71 -9.83 17.11 3.24
CA TYR A 71 -10.35 17.46 4.56
C TYR A 71 -11.29 16.39 5.10
N THR A 72 -11.39 16.28 6.42
CA THR A 72 -12.34 15.41 7.13
C THR A 72 -13.19 16.20 8.10
N GLU A 73 -14.46 15.85 8.26
CA GLU A 73 -15.37 16.42 9.26
C GLU A 73 -15.66 15.40 10.35
N GLY A 74 -15.83 15.87 11.59
CA GLY A 74 -16.19 15.07 12.75
C GLY A 74 -15.59 15.64 14.03
N TYR A 75 -16.10 15.21 15.21
CA TYR A 75 -15.58 15.64 16.51
C TYR A 75 -14.92 14.47 17.24
N LYS A 76 -15.68 13.49 17.74
CA LYS A 76 -15.16 12.28 18.38
C LYS A 76 -14.88 11.14 17.38
N LYS A 77 -15.56 11.16 16.26
CA LYS A 77 -15.40 10.24 15.13
C LYS A 77 -15.57 11.00 13.83
N ILE A 78 -15.01 10.47 12.77
CA ILE A 78 -15.22 10.98 11.42
C ILE A 78 -16.69 10.78 11.02
N ASN A 79 -17.28 11.76 10.34
CA ASN A 79 -18.63 11.67 9.78
C ASN A 79 -18.66 11.97 8.27
N LYS A 80 -17.60 12.58 7.74
CA LYS A 80 -17.51 12.94 6.33
C LYS A 80 -16.08 13.15 5.88
N VAL A 81 -15.80 12.86 4.62
CA VAL A 81 -14.57 13.23 3.91
C VAL A 81 -14.87 14.17 2.76
N HIS A 82 -13.93 15.05 2.47
CA HIS A 82 -13.97 15.94 1.31
C HIS A 82 -12.94 15.47 0.29
N VAL A 83 -13.41 15.13 -0.89
CA VAL A 83 -12.60 14.61 -1.98
C VAL A 83 -12.51 15.67 -3.07
N MET A 84 -11.32 15.85 -3.64
CA MET A 84 -11.08 16.73 -4.78
C MET A 84 -10.28 15.98 -5.85
N GLU A 85 -10.53 16.35 -7.09
CA GLU A 85 -9.76 15.85 -8.22
C GLU A 85 -8.37 16.47 -8.24
N LEU A 86 -7.36 15.66 -8.58
CA LEU A 86 -5.98 16.09 -8.76
C LEU A 86 -5.76 16.68 -10.17
N SER A 87 -4.89 17.68 -10.26
CA SER A 87 -4.38 18.19 -11.52
C SER A 87 -3.62 17.13 -12.32
N ASN A 88 -3.34 17.39 -13.59
CA ASN A 88 -2.67 16.40 -14.44
C ASN A 88 -1.27 16.02 -13.96
N ASP A 89 -0.57 16.92 -13.31
CA ASP A 89 0.76 16.74 -12.72
C ASP A 89 0.74 16.29 -11.24
N ASN A 90 -0.45 16.05 -10.68
CA ASN A 90 -0.67 15.71 -9.26
C ASN A 90 -0.14 16.75 -8.25
N SER A 91 0.21 17.95 -8.70
CA SER A 91 0.80 19.01 -7.84
C SER A 91 -0.23 19.86 -7.11
N SER A 92 -1.48 19.82 -7.55
CA SER A 92 -2.56 20.66 -7.01
C SER A 92 -3.91 19.98 -7.15
N THR A 93 -4.93 20.55 -6.52
CA THR A 93 -6.32 20.07 -6.61
C THR A 93 -7.16 20.98 -7.51
N ILE A 94 -8.01 20.36 -8.30
CA ILE A 94 -9.00 21.06 -9.14
C ILE A 94 -10.29 21.26 -8.35
N ARG A 95 -11.04 22.35 -8.63
CA ARG A 95 -12.21 22.80 -7.86
C ARG A 95 -13.47 21.92 -7.92
N ASN A 96 -13.39 20.61 -7.98
CA ASN A 96 -14.55 19.73 -7.88
C ASN A 96 -14.58 19.04 -6.50
N LYS A 97 -15.22 19.71 -5.52
CA LYS A 97 -15.30 19.19 -4.16
C LYS A 97 -16.49 18.25 -4.00
N LEU A 98 -16.23 16.96 -3.83
CA LEU A 98 -17.21 15.95 -3.49
C LEU A 98 -17.19 15.69 -1.98
N LYS A 99 -18.37 15.65 -1.34
CA LYS A 99 -18.52 15.25 0.06
C LYS A 99 -19.08 13.84 0.15
N ILE A 100 -18.42 12.97 0.91
CA ILE A 100 -18.83 11.58 1.13
C ILE A 100 -19.01 11.35 2.62
N ASN A 101 -20.21 10.93 3.03
CA ASN A 101 -20.48 10.57 4.41
C ASN A 101 -19.82 9.22 4.72
N CYS A 102 -19.10 9.14 5.83
CA CYS A 102 -18.47 7.91 6.28
C CYS A 102 -18.22 7.95 7.79
N ASP A 103 -18.13 6.81 8.42
CA ASP A 103 -17.76 6.66 9.84
C ASP A 103 -16.40 6.01 10.04
N LEU A 104 -15.74 5.64 8.93
CA LEU A 104 -14.38 5.11 8.92
C LEU A 104 -13.66 5.57 7.64
N LEU A 105 -12.45 6.11 7.81
CA LEU A 105 -11.51 6.36 6.73
C LEU A 105 -10.33 5.39 6.88
N CYS A 106 -10.11 4.54 5.87
CA CYS A 106 -8.91 3.71 5.77
C CYS A 106 -7.91 4.38 4.82
N VAL A 107 -6.65 4.47 5.24
CA VAL A 107 -5.57 5.07 4.44
C VAL A 107 -4.49 4.03 4.17
N SER A 108 -4.08 3.91 2.91
CA SER A 108 -2.98 3.04 2.48
C SER A 108 -2.04 3.85 1.58
N GLY A 109 -0.90 4.28 2.15
CA GLY A 109 0.10 5.10 1.46
C GLY A 109 1.31 4.31 0.93
N GLY A 110 1.26 2.98 0.96
CA GLY A 110 2.35 2.10 0.53
C GLY A 110 3.12 1.47 1.70
N TYR A 111 4.28 0.92 1.38
CA TYR A 111 5.13 0.19 2.31
C TYR A 111 6.45 0.89 2.56
N THR A 112 6.93 0.77 3.79
CA THR A 112 8.27 1.22 4.20
C THR A 112 9.08 0.00 4.63
N PRO A 113 10.37 -0.11 4.24
CA PRO A 113 11.23 -1.19 4.69
C PRO A 113 11.35 -1.24 6.21
N ALA A 114 11.35 -2.45 6.78
CA ALA A 114 11.50 -2.67 8.21
C ALA A 114 12.98 -2.66 8.62
N VAL A 115 13.58 -1.47 8.63
CA VAL A 115 15.03 -1.29 8.81
C VAL A 115 15.51 -1.25 10.26
N HIS A 116 14.62 -1.47 11.24
CA HIS A 116 14.93 -1.27 12.66
C HIS A 116 16.10 -2.13 13.16
N LEU A 117 16.12 -3.43 12.85
CA LEU A 117 17.22 -4.32 13.27
C LEU A 117 18.54 -3.96 12.60
N PHE A 118 18.48 -3.57 11.32
CA PHE A 118 19.65 -3.14 10.57
C PHE A 118 20.29 -1.88 11.17
N THR A 119 19.46 -0.89 11.56
CA THR A 119 19.97 0.35 12.18
C THR A 119 20.48 0.12 13.61
N GLN A 120 19.82 -0.76 14.38
CA GLN A 120 20.30 -1.12 15.73
C GLN A 120 21.65 -1.81 15.73
N SER A 121 21.98 -2.53 14.65
CA SER A 121 23.32 -3.14 14.47
C SER A 121 24.35 -2.16 13.92
N GLY A 122 24.07 -0.86 13.85
CA GLY A 122 24.97 0.17 13.36
C GLY A 122 25.00 0.33 11.83
N GLY A 123 24.05 -0.28 11.13
CA GLY A 123 23.88 -0.12 9.69
C GLY A 123 23.43 1.29 9.30
N LYS A 124 23.98 1.79 8.20
CA LYS A 124 23.63 3.10 7.63
C LYS A 124 22.53 2.95 6.56
N LEU A 125 21.56 3.85 6.60
CA LEU A 125 20.49 3.92 5.62
C LEU A 125 20.80 4.92 4.50
N THR A 126 20.13 4.74 3.36
CA THR A 126 20.06 5.74 2.29
C THR A 126 18.58 5.95 1.91
N PHE A 127 18.26 7.16 1.52
CA PHE A 127 16.93 7.50 1.03
C PHE A 127 16.82 7.16 -0.46
N ASN A 128 15.70 6.53 -0.84
CA ASN A 128 15.38 6.26 -2.23
C ASN A 128 14.38 7.33 -2.69
N GLU A 129 14.79 8.21 -3.59
CA GLU A 129 13.98 9.34 -4.07
C GLU A 129 12.83 8.92 -4.99
N GLU A 130 12.93 7.77 -5.66
CA GLU A 130 11.86 7.26 -6.52
C GLU A 130 10.71 6.62 -5.72
N LYS A 131 11.06 5.95 -4.59
CA LYS A 131 10.12 5.19 -3.77
C LYS A 131 9.80 5.86 -2.44
N TYR A 132 10.48 6.96 -2.12
CA TYR A 132 10.29 7.79 -0.93
C TYR A 132 10.36 7.02 0.39
N TYR A 133 11.34 6.11 0.50
CA TYR A 133 11.63 5.43 1.75
C TYR A 133 13.14 5.25 1.99
N PHE A 134 13.48 5.00 3.26
CA PHE A 134 14.85 4.62 3.62
C PHE A 134 15.05 3.11 3.46
N HIS A 135 16.20 2.70 2.92
CA HIS A 135 16.60 1.30 2.83
C HIS A 135 18.06 1.10 3.25
N PRO A 136 18.49 -0.14 3.56
CA PRO A 136 19.87 -0.45 3.94
C PRO A 136 20.86 -0.01 2.88
N LYS A 137 21.95 0.68 3.33
CA LYS A 137 23.04 1.10 2.45
C LYS A 137 24.32 0.31 2.70
N SER A 138 24.82 0.37 3.95
CA SER A 138 26.10 -0.23 4.32
C SER A 138 26.14 -0.58 5.81
N THR A 139 26.94 -1.58 6.13
CA THR A 139 27.20 -2.02 7.49
C THR A 139 28.64 -2.47 7.63
N SER A 140 29.20 -2.38 8.83
CA SER A 140 30.51 -2.95 9.20
C SER A 140 30.39 -4.40 9.69
N LEU A 141 29.18 -4.90 9.89
CA LEU A 141 28.95 -6.26 10.36
C LEU A 141 28.69 -7.22 9.19
N SER A 142 28.97 -8.51 9.41
CA SER A 142 28.63 -9.59 8.47
C SER A 142 27.12 -9.87 8.54
N GLN A 143 26.31 -8.97 7.96
CA GLN A 143 24.87 -9.09 7.89
C GLN A 143 24.34 -8.68 6.52
N ILE A 144 23.22 -9.30 6.11
CA ILE A 144 22.52 -9.01 4.87
C ILE A 144 21.06 -8.76 5.18
N SER A 145 20.49 -7.72 4.59
CA SER A 145 19.03 -7.48 4.60
C SER A 145 18.43 -7.95 3.29
N VAL A 146 17.32 -8.70 3.38
CA VAL A 146 16.59 -9.23 2.23
C VAL A 146 15.09 -9.02 2.40
N GLY A 147 14.34 -9.05 1.30
CA GLY A 147 12.91 -8.92 1.32
C GLY A 147 12.42 -7.55 1.77
N SER A 148 11.35 -7.51 2.57
CA SER A 148 10.76 -6.25 3.01
C SER A 148 11.70 -5.37 3.83
N CYS A 149 12.69 -5.94 4.49
CA CYS A 149 13.74 -5.19 5.19
C CYS A 149 14.67 -4.44 4.22
N ASN A 150 14.75 -4.89 2.96
CA ASN A 150 15.57 -4.28 1.90
C ASN A 150 14.72 -3.50 0.87
N GLY A 151 13.39 -3.41 1.07
CA GLY A 151 12.48 -2.71 0.16
C GLY A 151 11.96 -3.56 -1.00
N THR A 152 12.09 -4.88 -0.91
CA THR A 152 11.49 -5.84 -1.84
C THR A 152 10.20 -6.39 -1.25
N PHE A 153 9.04 -6.12 -1.89
CA PHE A 153 7.71 -6.46 -1.33
C PHE A 153 6.97 -7.56 -2.10
N SER A 154 7.37 -7.89 -3.33
CA SER A 154 6.81 -9.00 -4.09
C SER A 154 7.35 -10.32 -3.55
N LEU A 155 6.47 -11.28 -3.23
CA LEU A 155 6.84 -12.58 -2.65
C LEU A 155 7.84 -13.33 -3.54
N LYS A 156 7.59 -13.37 -4.84
CA LYS A 156 8.48 -13.98 -5.82
C LYS A 156 9.88 -13.38 -5.77
N LYS A 157 9.96 -12.04 -5.85
CA LYS A 157 11.24 -11.31 -5.78
C LYS A 157 11.95 -11.48 -4.44
N ILE A 158 11.21 -11.55 -3.32
CA ILE A 158 11.78 -11.81 -1.99
C ILE A 158 12.49 -13.17 -1.97
N ILE A 159 11.88 -14.21 -2.52
CA ILE A 159 12.45 -15.55 -2.54
C ILE A 159 13.69 -15.60 -3.45
N GLU A 160 13.60 -15.02 -4.65
CA GLU A 160 14.74 -14.91 -5.58
C GLU A 160 15.90 -14.13 -4.96
N GLU A 161 15.63 -12.97 -4.37
CA GLU A 161 16.62 -12.14 -3.68
C GLU A 161 17.29 -12.89 -2.52
N THR A 162 16.46 -13.53 -1.67
CA THR A 162 16.96 -14.28 -0.51
C THR A 162 17.89 -15.40 -0.95
N GLN A 163 17.49 -16.18 -1.95
CA GLN A 163 18.31 -17.28 -2.48
C GLN A 163 19.66 -16.76 -3.04
N THR A 164 19.60 -15.72 -3.87
CA THR A 164 20.81 -15.13 -4.47
C THR A 164 21.76 -14.61 -3.38
N LYS A 165 21.24 -13.81 -2.44
CA LYS A 165 22.04 -13.23 -1.36
C LYS A 165 22.59 -14.27 -0.39
N THR A 166 21.84 -15.32 -0.09
CA THR A 166 22.32 -16.42 0.76
C THR A 166 23.43 -17.20 0.08
N ASN A 167 23.28 -17.51 -1.21
CA ASN A 167 24.31 -18.19 -1.99
C ASN A 167 25.60 -17.38 -2.07
N GLU A 168 25.49 -16.06 -2.37
CA GLU A 168 26.64 -15.16 -2.37
C GLU A 168 27.35 -15.14 -0.99
N PHE A 169 26.59 -15.04 0.09
CA PHE A 169 27.14 -14.93 1.45
C PHE A 169 27.83 -16.22 1.92
N LEU A 170 27.29 -17.38 1.54
CA LEU A 170 27.79 -18.71 1.93
C LEU A 170 28.72 -19.33 0.86
N ASN A 171 29.00 -18.65 -0.25
CA ASN A 171 29.73 -19.18 -1.40
C ASN A 171 29.14 -20.51 -1.92
N LEU A 172 27.81 -20.57 -2.01
CA LEU A 172 27.08 -21.74 -2.50
C LEU A 172 26.62 -21.53 -3.94
N THR A 173 26.48 -22.65 -4.70
CA THR A 173 25.96 -22.65 -6.08
C THR A 173 24.59 -23.31 -6.18
N HIS A 174 23.74 -23.20 -5.16
CA HIS A 174 22.47 -23.87 -5.11
C HIS A 174 21.34 -23.01 -5.70
N ASN A 175 20.58 -23.56 -6.66
CA ASN A 175 19.47 -22.88 -7.31
C ASN A 175 18.19 -23.74 -7.23
N ASN A 176 17.27 -23.34 -6.37
CA ASN A 176 15.92 -23.90 -6.34
C ASN A 176 14.99 -23.05 -7.20
N GLN A 177 14.24 -23.67 -8.11
CA GLN A 177 13.16 -23.01 -8.84
C GLN A 177 11.87 -23.12 -8.03
N TYR A 178 11.26 -21.96 -7.76
CA TYR A 178 9.97 -21.87 -7.08
C TYR A 178 8.90 -21.38 -8.06
N ASN A 179 7.84 -22.16 -8.23
CA ASN A 179 6.67 -21.74 -9.01
C ASN A 179 5.73 -20.93 -8.12
N ILE A 180 5.89 -19.60 -8.16
CA ILE A 180 5.05 -18.68 -7.38
C ILE A 180 4.18 -17.90 -8.36
N THR A 181 2.86 -18.03 -8.19
CA THR A 181 1.89 -17.23 -8.94
C THR A 181 1.51 -16.02 -8.11
N GLU A 182 1.79 -14.84 -8.62
CA GLU A 182 1.35 -13.56 -8.03
C GLU A 182 0.22 -12.98 -8.88
N SER A 183 -0.75 -12.33 -8.22
CA SER A 183 -1.74 -11.52 -8.90
C SER A 183 -1.08 -10.29 -9.53
N LYS A 184 -1.58 -9.87 -10.69
CA LYS A 184 -1.11 -8.65 -11.34
C LYS A 184 -1.48 -7.45 -10.48
N SER A 185 -0.47 -6.72 -10.00
CA SER A 185 -0.64 -5.44 -9.30
C SER A 185 -0.41 -4.27 -10.26
N GLY A 186 -1.13 -3.18 -10.03
CA GLY A 186 -0.90 -1.92 -10.73
C GLY A 186 0.30 -1.16 -10.18
N ASN A 187 0.65 -0.08 -10.87
CA ASN A 187 1.76 0.77 -10.46
C ASN A 187 1.44 1.52 -9.15
N PHE A 188 2.49 1.74 -8.38
CA PHE A 188 2.46 2.61 -7.20
C PHE A 188 2.68 4.07 -7.64
N GLU A 189 1.93 5.00 -7.06
CA GLU A 189 2.16 6.43 -7.21
C GLU A 189 2.42 7.09 -5.84
N ASN A 190 3.27 8.09 -5.81
CA ASN A 190 3.63 8.81 -4.59
C ASN A 190 2.52 9.77 -4.19
N ILE A 191 2.22 9.82 -2.88
CA ILE A 191 1.28 10.78 -2.30
C ILE A 191 2.09 11.93 -1.71
N TRP A 192 2.46 12.90 -2.52
CA TRP A 192 3.01 14.16 -2.03
C TRP A 192 2.23 15.30 -2.66
N LEU A 193 1.49 15.99 -1.83
CA LEU A 193 0.85 17.28 -2.11
C LEU A 193 1.57 18.36 -1.32
#